data_b7e18bee639fe003575a7e2f1955f059
#
_entry.id   b7e18bee639fe003575a7e2f1955f059
#
_cell.length_a   1.000
_cell.length_b   1.000
_cell.length_c   1.000
_cell.angle_alpha   90.00
_cell.angle_beta   90.00
_cell.angle_gamma   90.00
#
_symmetry.space_group_name_H-M   'P 1'
#
loop_
_entity.id
_entity.type
_entity.pdbx_description
1 polymer ?
#
loop_
_entity_poly.entity_id
_entity_poly.type
_entity_poly.pdbx_seq_one_letter_code
_entity_poly.pdbx_strand_id
1 'polypeptide(L)'
;RSVSRGLGDVYKRQAYNNASDDSVRAEMKDKFLAMYDHITDQGVAFGSCWGNIHHYGYSVRGLYLAYFLMKDVLREAGKLNEAERTLRWYAITNEVYPKPEVDGIDMDSFNTQTTGRIASILMMEDTPEKLQYLKSFSRWIDYGCRPALGLAGAFKKDGGAFHHRNNYPAYAVGGLEGASNMIYLFNHTDFAVSELAHQTVKKVLLTMRFYCNKLNFPLSMSGRHPDGKGKLIPMQYAVMALAGTPDGKADFDADMAAAYLRLVAGTSSTGEDPEYI
;
A
#
# COMPACT_ATOMS: atom_id res chain seq x y z
N ARG A 1 -8.86 18.68 1.32
CA ARG A 1 -9.09 19.08 -0.09
C ARG A 1 -8.26 18.27 -1.11
N SER A 2 -7.09 17.71 -0.76
CA SER A 2 -6.25 16.92 -1.68
C SER A 2 -6.74 15.49 -1.90
N VAL A 3 -7.35 14.86 -0.91
CA VAL A 3 -7.84 13.48 -0.97
C VAL A 3 -8.97 13.31 -1.99
N SER A 4 -9.83 14.33 -2.15
CA SER A 4 -10.94 14.29 -3.11
C SER A 4 -10.51 14.33 -4.58
N ARG A 5 -9.32 14.85 -4.89
CA ARG A 5 -8.81 14.90 -6.26
C ARG A 5 -8.31 13.52 -6.72
N GLY A 6 -7.50 12.84 -5.90
CA GLY A 6 -7.01 11.51 -6.23
C GLY A 6 -8.12 10.45 -6.38
N LEU A 7 -9.17 10.53 -5.55
CA LEU A 7 -10.35 9.65 -5.69
C LEU A 7 -11.08 9.88 -7.01
N GLY A 8 -11.23 11.15 -7.46
CA GLY A 8 -11.84 11.46 -8.75
C GLY A 8 -11.14 10.79 -9.92
N ASP A 9 -9.83 10.68 -9.88
CA ASP A 9 -9.02 10.06 -10.96
C ASP A 9 -9.15 8.54 -10.96
N VAL A 10 -9.19 7.90 -9.79
CA VAL A 10 -9.41 6.46 -9.66
C VAL A 10 -10.80 6.08 -10.17
N TYR A 11 -11.84 6.82 -9.83
CA TYR A 11 -13.21 6.55 -10.31
C TYR A 11 -13.35 6.73 -11.82
N LYS A 12 -12.77 7.78 -12.40
CA LYS A 12 -12.80 8.00 -13.85
C LYS A 12 -12.12 6.87 -14.62
N ARG A 13 -11.04 6.38 -14.08
CA ARG A 13 -10.34 5.24 -14.65
C ARG A 13 -11.12 3.94 -14.54
N GLN A 14 -11.77 3.67 -13.39
CA GLN A 14 -12.65 2.52 -13.27
C GLN A 14 -13.79 2.61 -14.30
N ALA A 15 -14.33 3.81 -14.51
CA ALA A 15 -15.30 4.07 -15.57
C ALA A 15 -14.74 3.77 -16.96
N TYR A 16 -13.50 4.17 -17.26
CA TYR A 16 -12.83 3.86 -18.53
C TYR A 16 -12.70 2.35 -18.75
N ASN A 17 -12.17 1.63 -17.77
CA ASN A 17 -11.94 0.19 -17.91
C ASN A 17 -13.23 -0.64 -17.95
N ASN A 18 -14.29 -0.17 -17.29
CA ASN A 18 -15.56 -0.86 -17.21
C ASN A 18 -16.56 -0.36 -18.26
N ALA A 19 -16.20 0.65 -19.07
CA ALA A 19 -17.09 1.15 -20.12
C ALA A 19 -17.27 0.10 -21.21
N SER A 20 -18.52 -0.31 -21.40
CA SER A 20 -18.94 -1.15 -22.52
C SER A 20 -19.19 -0.35 -23.80
N ASP A 21 -19.30 0.97 -23.70
CA ASP A 21 -19.54 1.91 -24.79
C ASP A 21 -18.23 2.63 -25.15
N ASP A 22 -17.84 2.55 -26.40
CA ASP A 22 -16.61 3.16 -26.92
C ASP A 22 -16.65 4.70 -26.86
N SER A 23 -17.83 5.32 -26.93
CA SER A 23 -17.96 6.78 -26.80
C SER A 23 -17.66 7.23 -25.35
N VAL A 24 -18.15 6.50 -24.37
CA VAL A 24 -17.85 6.75 -22.95
C VAL A 24 -16.37 6.53 -22.66
N ARG A 25 -15.79 5.49 -23.25
CA ARG A 25 -14.35 5.23 -23.12
C ARG A 25 -13.51 6.35 -23.70
N ALA A 26 -13.85 6.85 -24.89
CA ALA A 26 -13.18 7.98 -25.53
C ALA A 26 -13.30 9.26 -24.68
N GLU A 27 -14.48 9.58 -24.18
CA GLU A 27 -14.69 10.73 -23.28
C GLU A 27 -13.85 10.64 -22.01
N MET A 28 -13.77 9.45 -21.38
CA MET A 28 -12.96 9.25 -20.17
C MET A 28 -11.45 9.37 -20.45
N LYS A 29 -11.00 8.89 -21.61
CA LYS A 29 -9.61 9.06 -22.07
C LYS A 29 -9.28 10.53 -22.22
N ASP A 30 -10.11 11.30 -22.91
CA ASP A 30 -9.88 12.73 -23.13
C ASP A 30 -9.87 13.52 -21.83
N LYS A 31 -10.81 13.22 -20.92
CA LYS A 31 -10.85 13.84 -19.58
C LYS A 31 -9.61 13.49 -18.75
N PHE A 32 -9.13 12.25 -18.82
CA PHE A 32 -7.91 11.85 -18.11
C PHE A 32 -6.69 12.60 -18.65
N LEU A 33 -6.53 12.68 -19.97
CA LEU A 33 -5.40 13.39 -20.60
C LEU A 33 -5.43 14.90 -20.29
N ALA A 34 -6.60 15.52 -20.35
CA ALA A 34 -6.76 16.93 -19.97
C ALA A 34 -6.40 17.18 -18.50
N MET A 35 -6.76 16.26 -17.59
CA MET A 35 -6.37 16.35 -16.19
C MET A 35 -4.87 16.12 -15.99
N TYR A 36 -4.29 15.18 -16.72
CA TYR A 36 -2.84 14.93 -16.70
C TYR A 36 -2.08 16.20 -17.10
N ASP A 37 -2.47 16.82 -18.21
CA ASP A 37 -1.83 18.05 -18.70
C ASP A 37 -2.00 19.21 -17.71
N HIS A 38 -3.19 19.35 -17.15
CA HIS A 38 -3.44 20.37 -16.13
C HIS A 38 -2.59 20.17 -14.88
N ILE A 39 -2.48 18.95 -14.38
CA ILE A 39 -1.69 18.64 -13.17
C ILE A 39 -0.19 18.87 -13.45
N THR A 40 0.29 18.50 -14.61
CA THR A 40 1.67 18.73 -15.03
C THR A 40 1.97 20.23 -15.17
N ASP A 41 1.06 21.01 -15.77
CA ASP A 41 1.15 22.47 -15.86
C ASP A 41 1.17 23.13 -14.47
N GLN A 42 0.45 22.57 -13.50
CA GLN A 42 0.48 23.03 -12.10
C GLN A 42 1.75 22.61 -11.34
N GLY A 43 2.73 22.02 -12.01
CA GLY A 43 4.06 21.70 -11.48
C GLY A 43 4.18 20.30 -10.88
N VAL A 44 3.26 19.37 -11.13
CA VAL A 44 3.45 17.96 -10.78
C VAL A 44 4.31 17.31 -11.87
N ALA A 45 5.60 17.53 -11.77
CA ALA A 45 6.57 17.08 -12.76
C ALA A 45 7.84 16.55 -12.09
N PHE A 46 8.60 15.77 -12.83
CA PHE A 46 9.92 15.32 -12.38
C PHE A 46 10.80 16.51 -11.97
N GLY A 47 11.40 16.43 -10.78
CA GLY A 47 12.29 17.46 -10.25
C GLY A 47 11.59 18.60 -9.50
N SER A 48 10.25 18.64 -9.51
CA SER A 48 9.49 19.63 -8.75
C SER A 48 9.32 19.24 -7.27
N CYS A 49 8.88 20.17 -6.44
CA CYS A 49 8.65 19.94 -5.02
C CYS A 49 7.38 20.65 -4.54
N TRP A 50 6.49 19.93 -3.92
CA TRP A 50 5.26 20.45 -3.30
C TRP A 50 5.36 20.54 -1.77
N GLY A 51 6.52 20.72 -1.21
CA GLY A 51 6.75 20.81 0.22
C GLY A 51 7.35 19.54 0.82
N ASN A 52 6.86 19.06 1.96
CA ASN A 52 7.46 17.95 2.68
C ASN A 52 7.27 16.61 1.93
N ILE A 53 8.38 16.01 1.55
CA ILE A 53 8.45 14.76 0.77
C ILE A 53 7.75 13.58 1.46
N HIS A 54 7.82 13.50 2.80
CA HIS A 54 7.15 12.45 3.58
C HIS A 54 5.63 12.45 3.42
N HIS A 55 5.04 13.59 3.04
CA HIS A 55 3.62 13.72 2.85
C HIS A 55 3.15 13.51 1.41
N TYR A 56 4.05 13.31 0.46
CA TYR A 56 3.66 13.04 -0.93
C TYR A 56 2.78 11.80 -1.05
N GLY A 57 3.11 10.73 -0.35
CA GLY A 57 2.29 9.52 -0.32
C GLY A 57 0.85 9.75 0.15
N TYR A 58 0.58 10.77 0.94
CA TYR A 58 -0.78 11.17 1.29
C TYR A 58 -1.42 12.05 0.22
N SER A 59 -0.65 13.00 -0.32
CA SER A 59 -1.17 14.05 -1.21
C SER A 59 -1.39 13.56 -2.64
N VAL A 60 -0.53 12.67 -3.15
CA VAL A 60 -0.52 12.22 -4.56
C VAL A 60 -0.89 10.75 -4.72
N ARG A 61 -1.34 10.08 -3.67
CA ARG A 61 -1.68 8.64 -3.66
C ARG A 61 -2.59 8.24 -4.83
N GLY A 62 -3.56 9.05 -5.16
CA GLY A 62 -4.46 8.80 -6.26
C GLY A 62 -3.79 8.85 -7.64
N LEU A 63 -2.76 9.69 -7.81
CA LEU A 63 -2.04 9.79 -9.08
C LEU A 63 -1.28 8.51 -9.42
N TYR A 64 -0.67 7.86 -8.43
CA TYR A 64 0.09 6.62 -8.66
C TYR A 64 -0.74 5.56 -9.34
N LEU A 65 -1.93 5.30 -8.80
CA LEU A 65 -2.85 4.33 -9.37
C LEU A 65 -3.43 4.81 -10.69
N ALA A 66 -3.85 6.07 -10.80
CA ALA A 66 -4.44 6.61 -12.02
C ALA A 66 -3.46 6.51 -13.19
N TYR A 67 -2.22 6.94 -13.03
CA TYR A 67 -1.21 6.86 -14.09
C TYR A 67 -0.88 5.43 -14.47
N PHE A 68 -0.64 4.55 -13.47
CA PHE A 68 -0.36 3.15 -13.73
C PHE A 68 -1.47 2.47 -14.54
N LEU A 69 -2.69 2.74 -14.18
CA LEU A 69 -3.84 2.07 -14.75
C LEU A 69 -4.29 2.69 -16.09
N MET A 70 -3.78 3.87 -16.41
CA MET A 70 -3.92 4.52 -17.73
C MET A 70 -2.60 4.49 -18.53
N LYS A 71 -1.69 3.56 -18.19
CA LYS A 71 -0.37 3.42 -18.80
C LYS A 71 -0.46 3.40 -20.34
N ASP A 72 -1.38 2.61 -20.89
CA ASP A 72 -1.51 2.47 -22.33
C ASP A 72 -2.04 3.75 -22.99
N VAL A 73 -2.96 4.45 -22.34
CA VAL A 73 -3.43 5.76 -22.79
C VAL A 73 -2.30 6.79 -22.79
N LEU A 74 -1.46 6.80 -21.76
CA LEU A 74 -0.29 7.67 -21.69
C LEU A 74 0.74 7.31 -22.75
N ARG A 75 0.91 6.02 -23.06
CA ARG A 75 1.80 5.56 -24.15
C ARG A 75 1.30 6.04 -25.49
N GLU A 76 0.03 5.84 -25.82
CA GLU A 76 -0.60 6.28 -27.07
C GLU A 76 -0.50 7.80 -27.25
N ALA A 77 -0.61 8.57 -26.17
CA ALA A 77 -0.48 10.02 -26.18
C ALA A 77 0.97 10.54 -26.17
N GLY A 78 1.98 9.65 -26.17
CA GLY A 78 3.40 10.03 -26.11
C GLY A 78 3.85 10.58 -24.75
N LYS A 79 3.07 10.38 -23.68
CA LYS A 79 3.29 10.97 -22.35
C LYS A 79 3.85 9.98 -21.32
N LEU A 80 4.03 8.71 -21.68
CA LEU A 80 4.40 7.65 -20.72
C LEU A 80 5.72 7.91 -20.01
N ASN A 81 6.76 8.31 -20.74
CA ASN A 81 8.09 8.55 -20.17
C ASN A 81 8.08 9.69 -19.14
N GLU A 82 7.38 10.77 -19.44
CA GLU A 82 7.24 11.90 -18.49
C GLU A 82 6.45 11.47 -17.24
N ALA A 83 5.33 10.79 -17.43
CA ALA A 83 4.49 10.29 -16.33
C ALA A 83 5.25 9.31 -15.44
N GLU A 84 6.00 8.38 -16.02
CA GLU A 84 6.81 7.39 -15.30
C GLU A 84 7.90 8.07 -14.48
N ARG A 85 8.67 9.00 -15.06
CA ARG A 85 9.71 9.76 -14.35
C ARG A 85 9.11 10.59 -13.20
N THR A 86 7.96 11.20 -13.43
CA THR A 86 7.23 11.96 -12.40
C THR A 86 6.80 11.06 -11.24
N LEU A 87 6.24 9.89 -11.52
CA LEU A 87 5.85 8.95 -10.46
C LEU A 87 7.04 8.43 -9.67
N ARG A 88 8.14 8.06 -10.33
CA ARG A 88 9.37 7.63 -9.63
C ARG A 88 9.92 8.73 -8.72
N TRP A 89 9.84 9.98 -9.16
CA TRP A 89 10.26 11.13 -8.37
C TRP A 89 9.41 11.30 -7.10
N TYR A 90 8.08 11.34 -7.24
CA TYR A 90 7.18 11.54 -6.12
C TYR A 90 7.08 10.34 -5.17
N ALA A 91 7.26 9.13 -5.67
CA ALA A 91 7.33 7.91 -4.87
C ALA A 91 8.70 7.69 -4.20
N ILE A 92 9.68 8.54 -4.54
CA ILE A 92 11.06 8.41 -4.05
C ILE A 92 11.59 6.98 -4.32
N THR A 93 11.32 6.48 -5.51
CA THR A 93 11.54 5.07 -5.85
C THR A 93 13.03 4.68 -5.79
N ASN A 94 13.94 5.63 -6.02
CA ASN A 94 15.39 5.39 -5.94
C ASN A 94 15.86 4.96 -4.54
N GLU A 95 15.12 5.26 -3.47
CA GLU A 95 15.47 4.85 -2.11
C GLU A 95 15.40 3.33 -1.88
N VAL A 96 14.85 2.57 -2.80
CA VAL A 96 14.87 1.10 -2.69
C VAL A 96 16.19 0.48 -3.14
N TYR A 97 17.03 1.20 -3.89
CA TYR A 97 18.30 0.68 -4.43
C TYR A 97 19.31 0.27 -3.37
N PRO A 98 19.61 1.10 -2.36
CA PRO A 98 20.54 0.71 -1.33
C PRO A 98 20.02 -0.52 -0.59
N LYS A 99 20.91 -1.46 -0.28
CA LYS A 99 20.55 -2.56 0.61
C LYS A 99 20.30 -1.97 2.00
N PRO A 100 19.16 -2.27 2.64
CA PRO A 100 18.93 -1.86 4.01
C PRO A 100 20.02 -2.39 4.94
N GLU A 101 20.54 -1.54 5.84
CA GLU A 101 21.57 -1.90 6.82
C GLU A 101 20.98 -2.61 8.03
N VAL A 102 19.70 -2.36 8.31
CA VAL A 102 18.99 -2.91 9.47
C VAL A 102 17.62 -3.44 9.05
N ASP A 103 17.08 -4.36 9.84
CA ASP A 103 15.73 -4.86 9.68
C ASP A 103 14.70 -3.82 10.14
N GLY A 104 13.57 -3.78 9.43
CA GLY A 104 12.46 -2.88 9.69
C GLY A 104 12.60 -1.51 9.02
N ILE A 105 11.47 -0.98 8.60
CA ILE A 105 11.31 0.39 8.08
C ILE A 105 10.24 1.11 8.90
N ASP A 106 10.15 2.43 8.71
CA ASP A 106 9.13 3.23 9.37
C ASP A 106 7.72 2.89 8.86
N MET A 107 6.74 2.96 9.76
CA MET A 107 5.34 2.64 9.45
C MET A 107 4.75 3.54 8.37
N ASP A 108 5.14 4.81 8.34
CA ASP A 108 4.68 5.75 7.31
C ASP A 108 5.21 5.37 5.92
N SER A 109 6.39 4.79 5.83
CA SER A 109 6.93 4.30 4.55
C SER A 109 6.08 3.18 3.96
N PHE A 110 5.62 2.24 4.78
CA PHE A 110 4.65 1.23 4.33
C PHE A 110 3.32 1.85 3.90
N ASN A 111 2.80 2.79 4.68
CA ASN A 111 1.50 3.39 4.42
C ASN A 111 1.50 4.31 3.19
N THR A 112 2.58 5.07 2.98
CA THR A 112 2.57 6.17 2.01
C THR A 112 3.35 5.92 0.74
N GLN A 113 4.37 5.06 0.77
CA GLN A 113 5.31 4.91 -0.35
C GLN A 113 5.17 3.60 -1.11
N THR A 114 4.66 2.54 -0.48
CA THR A 114 4.60 1.19 -1.07
C THR A 114 3.86 1.17 -2.40
N THR A 115 2.62 1.69 -2.42
CA THR A 115 1.79 1.74 -3.62
C THR A 115 2.40 2.61 -4.72
N GLY A 116 2.97 3.76 -4.34
CA GLY A 116 3.61 4.66 -5.30
C GLY A 116 4.85 4.04 -5.94
N ARG A 117 5.68 3.38 -5.13
CA ARG A 117 6.90 2.71 -5.61
C ARG A 117 6.59 1.58 -6.56
N ILE A 118 5.70 0.66 -6.19
CA ILE A 118 5.35 -0.45 -7.10
C ILE A 118 4.68 0.06 -8.37
N ALA A 119 3.75 1.00 -8.27
CA ALA A 119 3.09 1.58 -9.44
C ALA A 119 4.10 2.24 -10.41
N SER A 120 5.05 3.03 -9.88
CA SER A 120 6.07 3.67 -10.70
C SER A 120 7.00 2.68 -11.39
N ILE A 121 7.38 1.59 -10.70
CA ILE A 121 8.20 0.53 -11.30
C ILE A 121 7.43 -0.21 -12.41
N LEU A 122 6.15 -0.51 -12.18
CA LEU A 122 5.32 -1.19 -13.19
C LEU A 122 4.99 -0.30 -14.40
N MET A 123 5.12 1.03 -14.26
CA MET A 123 5.04 1.98 -15.38
C MET A 123 6.22 1.85 -16.35
N MET A 124 7.39 1.44 -15.89
CA MET A 124 8.59 1.29 -16.71
C MET A 124 8.36 0.28 -17.84
N GLU A 125 9.07 0.46 -18.95
CA GLU A 125 9.15 -0.56 -20.00
C GLU A 125 9.91 -1.80 -19.49
N ASP A 126 9.66 -2.96 -20.09
CA ASP A 126 10.26 -4.24 -19.68
C ASP A 126 11.74 -4.30 -20.08
N THR A 127 12.57 -3.82 -19.19
CA THR A 127 14.03 -3.68 -19.36
C THR A 127 14.75 -4.33 -18.17
N PRO A 128 16.08 -4.60 -18.29
CA PRO A 128 16.90 -5.00 -17.16
C PRO A 128 16.85 -4.03 -15.99
N GLU A 129 16.69 -2.72 -16.25
CA GLU A 129 16.52 -1.71 -15.21
C GLU A 129 15.25 -1.91 -14.39
N LYS A 130 14.10 -2.17 -15.04
CA LYS A 130 12.84 -2.49 -14.35
C LYS A 130 13.01 -3.72 -13.45
N LEU A 131 13.66 -4.78 -13.96
CA LEU A 131 13.93 -5.98 -13.16
C LEU A 131 14.79 -5.66 -11.94
N GLN A 132 15.79 -4.78 -12.10
CA GLN A 132 16.62 -4.34 -10.98
C GLN A 132 15.82 -3.56 -9.93
N TYR A 133 14.90 -2.70 -10.36
CA TYR A 133 13.99 -2.01 -9.44
C TYR A 133 13.05 -2.97 -8.72
N LEU A 134 12.47 -3.95 -9.41
CA LEU A 134 11.62 -4.98 -8.79
C LEU A 134 12.37 -5.77 -7.73
N LYS A 135 13.57 -6.24 -8.03
CA LYS A 135 14.44 -6.95 -7.06
C LYS A 135 14.80 -6.06 -5.86
N SER A 136 15.12 -4.79 -6.11
CA SER A 136 15.47 -3.86 -5.04
C SER A 136 14.27 -3.51 -4.16
N PHE A 137 13.09 -3.34 -4.77
CA PHE A 137 11.86 -3.08 -4.06
C PHE A 137 11.40 -4.29 -3.24
N SER A 138 11.45 -5.50 -3.81
CA SER A 138 11.17 -6.74 -3.08
C SER A 138 12.08 -6.87 -1.84
N ARG A 139 13.38 -6.66 -2.02
CA ARG A 139 14.33 -6.65 -0.91
C ARG A 139 13.99 -5.58 0.14
N TRP A 140 13.58 -4.38 -0.28
CA TRP A 140 13.18 -3.30 0.62
C TRP A 140 11.95 -3.70 1.45
N ILE A 141 10.94 -4.34 0.82
CA ILE A 141 9.76 -4.89 1.51
C ILE A 141 10.17 -6.01 2.47
N ASP A 142 11.02 -6.92 2.03
CA ASP A 142 11.48 -8.05 2.85
C ASP A 142 12.15 -7.57 4.15
N TYR A 143 13.14 -6.69 4.04
CA TYR A 143 13.82 -6.11 5.21
C TYR A 143 12.86 -5.28 6.08
N GLY A 144 11.97 -4.53 5.44
CA GLY A 144 10.99 -3.71 6.14
C GLY A 144 10.00 -4.54 6.97
N CYS A 145 9.63 -5.72 6.49
CA CYS A 145 8.70 -6.63 7.18
C CYS A 145 9.38 -7.49 8.26
N ARG A 146 10.72 -7.55 8.33
CA ARG A 146 11.42 -8.30 9.37
C ARG A 146 11.30 -7.62 10.74
N PRO A 147 11.46 -8.37 11.85
CA PRO A 147 11.33 -7.81 13.18
C PRO A 147 12.49 -6.85 13.52
N ALA A 148 12.18 -5.58 13.67
CA ALA A 148 13.15 -4.54 14.03
C ALA A 148 13.50 -4.54 15.51
N LEU A 149 14.78 -4.29 15.82
CA LEU A 149 15.28 -4.14 17.19
C LEU A 149 14.98 -2.75 17.76
N GLY A 150 14.98 -2.65 19.08
CA GLY A 150 14.81 -1.38 19.80
C GLY A 150 13.47 -0.69 19.51
N LEU A 151 13.48 0.64 19.44
CA LEU A 151 12.28 1.46 19.26
C LEU A 151 12.05 1.90 17.81
N ALA A 152 13.02 1.70 16.93
CA ALA A 152 12.89 1.99 15.51
C ALA A 152 12.21 0.83 14.76
N GLY A 153 11.77 1.13 13.54
CA GLY A 153 11.11 0.15 12.66
C GLY A 153 9.68 -0.18 13.07
N ALA A 154 8.93 -0.72 12.12
CA ALA A 154 7.49 -0.90 12.27
C ALA A 154 7.12 -2.13 13.11
N PHE A 155 7.66 -3.30 12.80
CA PHE A 155 7.21 -4.58 13.34
C PHE A 155 8.21 -5.15 14.36
N LYS A 156 7.68 -5.85 15.37
CA LYS A 156 8.49 -6.41 16.46
C LYS A 156 8.33 -7.93 16.56
N LYS A 157 9.35 -8.58 17.12
CA LYS A 157 9.39 -10.03 17.29
C LYS A 157 8.22 -10.59 18.11
N ASP A 158 7.71 -9.81 19.05
CA ASP A 158 6.56 -10.16 19.89
C ASP A 158 5.19 -9.92 19.23
N GLY A 159 5.17 -9.30 18.06
CA GLY A 159 3.95 -8.91 17.34
C GLY A 159 3.52 -7.47 17.61
N GLY A 160 4.34 -6.68 18.31
CA GLY A 160 4.13 -5.25 18.48
C GLY A 160 4.25 -4.50 17.17
N ALA A 161 3.49 -3.42 17.02
CA ALA A 161 3.51 -2.54 15.85
C ALA A 161 3.85 -1.11 16.28
N PHE A 162 5.07 -0.67 15.93
CA PHE A 162 5.62 0.58 16.44
C PHE A 162 5.53 1.70 15.41
N HIS A 163 5.25 2.89 15.93
CA HIS A 163 5.37 4.16 15.22
C HIS A 163 5.72 5.26 16.23
N HIS A 164 6.49 6.26 15.84
CA HIS A 164 6.99 7.30 16.74
C HIS A 164 7.72 6.75 17.98
N ARG A 165 8.46 5.66 17.82
CA ARG A 165 9.20 4.96 18.90
C ARG A 165 8.31 4.40 19.99
N ASN A 166 7.06 4.13 19.71
CA ASN A 166 6.09 3.59 20.67
C ASN A 166 5.26 2.48 20.04
N ASN A 167 4.75 1.56 20.86
CA ASN A 167 3.74 0.61 20.41
C ASN A 167 2.46 1.37 20.07
N TYR A 168 2.12 1.43 18.77
CA TYR A 168 1.02 2.21 18.27
C TYR A 168 0.21 1.43 17.22
N PRO A 169 -0.44 0.32 17.66
CA PRO A 169 -1.11 -0.59 16.74
C PRO A 169 -2.24 0.06 15.96
N ALA A 170 -3.00 0.98 16.56
CA ALA A 170 -4.06 1.70 15.86
C ALA A 170 -3.56 2.53 14.66
N TYR A 171 -2.34 3.04 14.73
CA TYR A 171 -1.71 3.73 13.60
C TYR A 171 -1.17 2.75 12.55
N ALA A 172 -0.71 1.60 13.00
CA ALA A 172 -0.06 0.60 12.16
C ALA A 172 -0.97 0.00 11.08
N VAL A 173 -2.29 0.11 11.23
CA VAL A 173 -3.27 -0.43 10.28
C VAL A 173 -2.99 -0.01 8.84
N GLY A 174 -2.68 1.28 8.62
CA GLY A 174 -2.36 1.77 7.27
C GLY A 174 -1.06 1.20 6.69
N GLY A 175 -0.04 1.01 7.53
CA GLY A 175 1.22 0.40 7.10
C GLY A 175 1.10 -1.10 6.85
N LEU A 176 0.28 -1.78 7.64
CA LEU A 176 -0.03 -3.20 7.42
C LEU A 176 -0.76 -3.44 6.10
N GLU A 177 -1.55 -2.49 5.62
CA GLU A 177 -2.14 -2.57 4.29
C GLU A 177 -1.06 -2.63 3.20
N GLY A 178 -0.06 -1.75 3.28
CA GLY A 178 1.07 -1.78 2.35
C GLY A 178 1.87 -3.08 2.43
N ALA A 179 2.18 -3.55 3.64
CA ALA A 179 2.95 -4.78 3.85
C ALA A 179 2.19 -6.04 3.36
N SER A 180 0.95 -6.21 3.79
CA SER A 180 0.14 -7.39 3.43
C SER A 180 -0.14 -7.48 1.92
N ASN A 181 -0.45 -6.35 1.28
CA ASN A 181 -0.67 -6.31 -0.15
C ASN A 181 0.59 -6.70 -0.94
N MET A 182 1.79 -6.27 -0.51
CA MET A 182 3.02 -6.63 -1.20
C MET A 182 3.39 -8.10 -0.98
N ILE A 183 3.18 -8.65 0.22
CA ILE A 183 3.37 -10.07 0.48
C ILE A 183 2.48 -10.89 -0.46
N TYR A 184 1.22 -10.53 -0.59
CA TYR A 184 0.27 -11.20 -1.48
C TYR A 184 0.65 -11.07 -2.96
N LEU A 185 0.96 -9.85 -3.42
CA LEU A 185 1.26 -9.60 -4.84
C LEU A 185 2.56 -10.27 -5.30
N PHE A 186 3.52 -10.43 -4.40
CA PHE A 186 4.79 -11.07 -4.72
C PHE A 186 4.81 -12.58 -4.47
N ASN A 187 3.81 -13.10 -3.79
CA ASN A 187 3.73 -14.55 -3.56
C ASN A 187 3.76 -15.32 -4.88
N HIS A 188 4.40 -16.49 -4.88
CA HIS A 188 4.59 -17.33 -6.07
C HIS A 188 5.35 -16.66 -7.24
N THR A 189 6.11 -15.59 -6.95
CA THR A 189 7.01 -14.96 -7.91
C THR A 189 8.46 -14.98 -7.42
N ASP A 190 9.40 -14.66 -8.31
CA ASP A 190 10.82 -14.48 -7.95
C ASP A 190 11.06 -13.28 -7.00
N PHE A 191 10.02 -12.54 -6.67
CA PHE A 191 10.04 -11.38 -5.78
C PHE A 191 9.41 -11.66 -4.43
N ALA A 192 9.05 -12.90 -4.12
CA ALA A 192 8.47 -13.28 -2.84
C ALA A 192 9.39 -12.88 -1.67
N VAL A 193 8.78 -12.40 -0.59
CA VAL A 193 9.52 -12.07 0.65
C VAL A 193 9.94 -13.34 1.38
N SER A 194 10.91 -13.23 2.29
CA SER A 194 11.34 -14.35 3.11
C SER A 194 10.25 -14.84 4.07
N GLU A 195 10.35 -16.11 4.47
CA GLU A 195 9.50 -16.70 5.50
C GLU A 195 9.46 -15.84 6.78
N LEU A 196 10.62 -15.31 7.21
CA LEU A 196 10.72 -14.45 8.39
C LEU A 196 9.88 -13.17 8.24
N ALA A 197 9.95 -12.51 7.10
CA ALA A 197 9.18 -11.29 6.83
C ALA A 197 7.66 -11.58 6.81
N HIS A 198 7.24 -12.61 6.10
CA HIS A 198 5.85 -13.03 6.02
C HIS A 198 5.30 -13.43 7.41
N GLN A 199 6.02 -14.28 8.14
CA GLN A 199 5.64 -14.72 9.49
C GLN A 199 5.53 -13.53 10.47
N THR A 200 6.39 -12.52 10.34
CA THR A 200 6.35 -11.33 11.19
C THR A 200 5.06 -10.55 10.97
N VAL A 201 4.68 -10.28 9.71
CA VAL A 201 3.44 -9.54 9.40
C VAL A 201 2.20 -10.34 9.83
N LYS A 202 2.17 -11.66 9.56
CA LYS A 202 1.12 -12.56 10.06
C LYS A 202 0.97 -12.44 11.58
N LYS A 203 2.08 -12.52 12.32
CA LYS A 203 2.08 -12.44 13.78
C LYS A 203 1.55 -11.09 14.27
N VAL A 204 1.99 -9.99 13.66
CA VAL A 204 1.51 -8.64 14.03
C VAL A 204 0.00 -8.53 13.85
N LEU A 205 -0.54 -8.94 12.71
CA LEU A 205 -1.98 -8.92 12.46
C LEU A 205 -2.76 -9.76 13.48
N LEU A 206 -2.30 -10.98 13.75
CA LEU A 206 -2.94 -11.85 14.74
C LEU A 206 -2.87 -11.24 16.16
N THR A 207 -1.76 -10.61 16.54
CA THR A 207 -1.58 -9.94 17.83
C THR A 207 -2.50 -8.72 17.96
N MET A 208 -2.66 -7.93 16.90
CA MET A 208 -3.53 -6.74 16.93
C MET A 208 -4.99 -7.06 17.26
N ARG A 209 -5.47 -8.24 16.91
CA ARG A 209 -6.82 -8.68 17.27
C ARG A 209 -7.04 -8.76 18.78
N PHE A 210 -6.02 -9.10 19.56
CA PHE A 210 -6.13 -9.18 21.03
C PHE A 210 -6.28 -7.81 21.68
N TYR A 211 -5.88 -6.74 20.98
CA TYR A 211 -6.03 -5.38 21.49
C TYR A 211 -7.42 -4.80 21.26
N CYS A 212 -8.17 -5.36 20.32
CA CYS A 212 -9.39 -4.77 19.82
C CYS A 212 -10.64 -5.39 20.42
N ASN A 213 -11.63 -4.56 20.69
CA ASN A 213 -13.01 -5.01 20.84
C ASN A 213 -13.61 -5.09 19.42
N LYS A 214 -13.72 -6.31 18.90
CA LYS A 214 -13.96 -6.59 17.49
C LYS A 214 -12.97 -5.81 16.61
N LEU A 215 -13.39 -4.73 15.98
CA LEU A 215 -12.57 -3.93 15.08
C LEU A 215 -11.93 -2.72 15.77
N ASN A 216 -12.48 -2.25 16.89
CA ASN A 216 -12.09 -0.98 17.49
C ASN A 216 -10.93 -1.14 18.45
N PHE A 217 -9.89 -0.30 18.29
CA PHE A 217 -8.82 -0.19 19.26
C PHE A 217 -9.26 0.57 20.51
N PRO A 218 -8.79 0.20 21.70
CA PRO A 218 -9.01 1.01 22.90
C PRO A 218 -8.29 2.35 22.78
N LEU A 219 -8.82 3.37 23.46
CA LEU A 219 -8.25 4.73 23.45
C LEU A 219 -6.78 4.76 23.87
N SER A 220 -6.41 3.91 24.82
CA SER A 220 -5.02 3.78 25.30
C SER A 220 -4.02 3.34 24.21
N MET A 221 -4.48 2.76 23.12
CA MET A 221 -3.66 2.34 21.97
C MET A 221 -3.80 3.25 20.75
N SER A 222 -4.55 4.33 20.90
CA SER A 222 -4.81 5.30 19.84
C SER A 222 -3.79 6.46 19.80
N GLY A 223 -2.77 6.41 20.66
CA GLY A 223 -1.67 7.38 20.72
C GLY A 223 -2.16 8.81 20.94
N ARG A 224 -1.88 9.72 20.03
CA ARG A 224 -2.25 11.14 20.11
C ARG A 224 -3.69 11.46 19.69
N HIS A 225 -4.53 10.46 19.48
CA HIS A 225 -5.92 10.65 19.05
C HIS A 225 -6.87 10.37 20.21
N PRO A 226 -7.33 11.39 20.92
CA PRO A 226 -8.18 11.21 22.11
C PRO A 226 -9.55 10.62 21.79
N ASP A 227 -10.01 10.80 20.55
CA ASP A 227 -11.29 10.24 20.07
C ASP A 227 -11.15 8.82 19.52
N GLY A 228 -10.00 8.21 19.72
CA GLY A 228 -9.65 6.94 19.12
C GLY A 228 -9.09 7.09 17.70
N LYS A 229 -8.38 6.08 17.23
CA LYS A 229 -7.82 6.03 15.89
C LYS A 229 -7.82 4.61 15.37
N GLY A 230 -8.28 4.51 14.13
CA GLY A 230 -8.20 3.29 13.35
C GLY A 230 -9.15 2.21 13.83
N LYS A 231 -9.47 1.35 12.91
CA LYS A 231 -10.13 0.07 13.14
C LYS A 231 -9.29 -1.00 12.46
N LEU A 232 -9.35 -2.23 12.91
CA LEU A 232 -8.83 -3.35 12.13
C LEU A 232 -9.50 -3.34 10.75
N ILE A 233 -8.73 -3.66 9.73
CA ILE A 233 -9.23 -3.80 8.37
C ILE A 233 -9.31 -5.30 8.06
N PRO A 234 -10.49 -5.92 8.06
CA PRO A 234 -10.63 -7.35 7.81
C PRO A 234 -9.97 -7.82 6.52
N MET A 235 -10.03 -6.99 5.47
CA MET A 235 -9.42 -7.31 4.17
C MET A 235 -7.92 -7.62 4.27
N GLN A 236 -7.18 -7.03 5.19
CA GLN A 236 -5.75 -7.34 5.39
C GLN A 236 -5.54 -8.81 5.81
N TYR A 237 -6.47 -9.36 6.59
CA TYR A 237 -6.45 -10.76 7.00
C TYR A 237 -6.82 -11.69 5.84
N ALA A 238 -7.81 -11.30 5.03
CA ALA A 238 -8.19 -12.04 3.83
C ALA A 238 -7.05 -12.09 2.81
N VAL A 239 -6.40 -10.96 2.56
CA VAL A 239 -5.26 -10.85 1.65
C VAL A 239 -4.09 -11.73 2.12
N MET A 240 -3.78 -11.72 3.43
CA MET A 240 -2.76 -12.59 3.99
C MET A 240 -3.14 -14.07 3.98
N ALA A 241 -4.44 -14.41 4.09
CA ALA A 241 -4.89 -15.79 3.91
C ALA A 241 -4.64 -16.28 2.48
N LEU A 242 -4.88 -15.42 1.49
CA LEU A 242 -4.63 -15.71 0.07
C LEU A 242 -3.14 -15.68 -0.31
N ALA A 243 -2.30 -15.06 0.53
CA ALA A 243 -0.85 -15.08 0.35
C ALA A 243 -0.21 -16.42 0.77
N GLY A 244 -0.99 -17.39 1.23
CA GLY A 244 -0.48 -18.69 1.66
C GLY A 244 0.23 -18.68 3.00
N THR A 245 0.81 -19.84 3.36
CA THR A 245 1.57 -19.97 4.61
C THR A 245 2.97 -19.37 4.49
N PRO A 246 3.54 -18.80 5.56
CA PRO A 246 4.88 -18.20 5.52
C PRO A 246 5.99 -19.13 5.06
N ASP A 247 5.87 -20.44 5.33
CA ASP A 247 6.83 -21.47 4.93
C ASP A 247 6.62 -21.98 3.47
N GLY A 248 5.65 -21.39 2.77
CA GLY A 248 5.34 -21.72 1.38
C GLY A 248 4.76 -23.12 1.13
N LYS A 249 4.34 -23.84 2.20
CA LYS A 249 3.82 -25.21 2.05
C LYS A 249 2.36 -25.29 1.63
N ALA A 250 1.60 -24.21 1.83
CA ALA A 250 0.21 -24.13 1.42
C ALA A 250 -0.07 -22.76 0.79
N ASP A 251 -0.84 -22.78 -0.29
CA ASP A 251 -1.27 -21.58 -1.03
C ASP A 251 -2.37 -20.79 -0.30
N PHE A 252 -2.78 -21.27 0.87
CA PHE A 252 -3.82 -20.67 1.68
C PHE A 252 -3.51 -20.81 3.16
N ASP A 253 -3.55 -19.69 3.90
CA ASP A 253 -3.31 -19.67 5.34
C ASP A 253 -4.62 -19.75 6.12
N ALA A 254 -4.91 -20.91 6.68
CA ALA A 254 -6.13 -21.18 7.43
C ALA A 254 -6.27 -20.34 8.71
N ASP A 255 -5.17 -19.98 9.39
CA ASP A 255 -5.21 -19.15 10.58
C ASP A 255 -5.66 -17.73 10.27
N MET A 256 -5.11 -17.17 9.17
CA MET A 256 -5.48 -15.84 8.69
C MET A 256 -6.93 -15.81 8.19
N ALA A 257 -7.37 -16.85 7.48
CA ALA A 257 -8.77 -17.00 7.05
C ALA A 257 -9.73 -17.10 8.22
N ALA A 258 -9.40 -17.92 9.23
CA ALA A 258 -10.21 -18.02 10.45
C ALA A 258 -10.26 -16.68 11.21
N ALA A 259 -9.15 -15.93 11.22
CA ALA A 259 -9.12 -14.59 11.79
C ALA A 259 -10.03 -13.62 11.03
N TYR A 260 -9.98 -13.61 9.69
CA TYR A 260 -10.86 -12.84 8.85
C TYR A 260 -12.34 -13.14 9.13
N LEU A 261 -12.72 -14.42 9.10
CA LEU A 261 -14.12 -14.84 9.30
C LEU A 261 -14.65 -14.41 10.67
N ARG A 262 -13.82 -14.45 11.73
CA ARG A 262 -14.24 -13.97 13.06
C ARG A 262 -14.41 -12.45 13.11
N LEU A 263 -13.66 -11.69 12.32
CA LEU A 263 -13.79 -10.23 12.27
C LEU A 263 -15.05 -9.79 11.53
N VAL A 264 -15.48 -10.55 10.50
CA VAL A 264 -16.65 -10.21 9.68
C VAL A 264 -17.93 -10.96 10.11
N ALA A 265 -17.83 -11.90 11.06
CA ALA A 265 -19.00 -12.62 11.55
C ALA A 265 -20.03 -11.65 12.16
N GLY A 266 -21.25 -11.66 11.63
CA GLY A 266 -22.31 -10.74 12.04
C GLY A 266 -22.15 -9.30 11.56
N THR A 267 -21.20 -9.03 10.64
CA THR A 267 -20.98 -7.71 10.03
C THR A 267 -21.32 -7.74 8.54
N SER A 268 -21.44 -6.56 7.92
CA SER A 268 -21.48 -6.46 6.46
C SER A 268 -20.13 -6.88 5.85
N SER A 269 -20.09 -7.10 4.55
CA SER A 269 -18.84 -7.43 3.82
C SER A 269 -17.75 -6.36 3.97
N THR A 270 -18.10 -5.13 4.34
CA THR A 270 -17.20 -4.03 4.67
C THR A 270 -16.64 -4.11 6.09
N GLY A 271 -17.14 -5.03 6.92
CA GLY A 271 -16.76 -5.15 8.32
C GLY A 271 -17.39 -4.10 9.25
N GLU A 272 -18.41 -3.40 8.76
CA GLU A 272 -19.21 -2.49 9.61
C GLU A 272 -20.09 -3.33 10.55
N ASP A 273 -20.00 -3.02 11.85
CA ASP A 273 -20.79 -3.74 12.84
C ASP A 273 -22.29 -3.49 12.62
N PRO A 274 -23.12 -4.53 12.51
CA PRO A 274 -24.50 -4.38 12.91
C PRO A 274 -24.53 -4.08 14.41
N GLU A 275 -25.46 -3.26 14.82
CA GLU A 275 -25.60 -2.85 16.21
C GLU A 275 -25.41 -4.02 17.20
N TYR A 276 -24.69 -3.76 18.29
CA TYR A 276 -24.58 -4.71 19.39
C TYR A 276 -25.96 -5.15 19.83
N ILE A 277 -26.24 -6.42 19.69
CA ILE A 277 -27.34 -7.06 20.40
C ILE A 277 -26.86 -7.45 21.79
#